data_04d331368373b14d1ce1b45296946e0e
#
_entry.id   04d331368373b14d1ce1b45296946e0e
#
_cell.length_a   1.000
_cell.length_b   1.000
_cell.length_c   1.000
_cell.angle_alpha   90.00
_cell.angle_beta   90.00
_cell.angle_gamma   90.00
#
_symmetry.space_group_name_H-M   'P 1'
#
loop_
_entity.id
_entity.type
_entity.pdbx_description
1 polymer ?
#
loop_
_entity_poly.entity_id
_entity_poly.type
_entity_poly.pdbx_seq_one_letter_code
_entity_poly.pdbx_strand_id
1 'polypeptide(L)'
;DYTANALLGLIYDHPTIAVDGNVKRVFARNLNKKEEKIDFENLILLNNKNLFNTNRNADFVEALMEFGALICKPKNPICSACCLNRSCKYFKSSYKIITTNKKKVKEMNYDIFCYLNKKKQIALTKENKISFLKNFNLPAIKKMKNISDNKNWKFLKGYKNSISNLKLNINLYYKFSNKIPSTYNWYLLKNNKEFIPSFTKQIFKQVSTLF
;
A
#
# COMPACT_ATOMS: atom_id res chain seq x y z
N ASP A 1 1.93 8.89 10.55
CA ASP A 1 2.58 8.54 11.84
C ASP A 1 3.60 7.40 11.70
N TYR A 2 3.24 6.21 11.14
CA TYR A 2 4.19 5.10 10.98
C TYR A 2 5.49 5.49 10.26
N THR A 3 5.40 6.08 9.07
CA THR A 3 6.58 6.45 8.28
C THR A 3 7.45 7.49 8.97
N ALA A 4 6.83 8.45 9.64
CA ALA A 4 7.56 9.47 10.41
C ALA A 4 8.33 8.84 11.57
N ASN A 5 7.68 7.98 12.36
CA ASN A 5 8.32 7.28 13.46
C ASN A 5 9.40 6.29 12.99
N ALA A 6 9.20 5.63 11.86
CA ALA A 6 10.22 4.76 11.27
C ALA A 6 11.48 5.55 10.87
N LEU A 7 11.31 6.71 10.24
CA LEU A 7 12.44 7.58 9.90
C LEU A 7 13.13 8.13 11.14
N LEU A 8 12.37 8.61 12.13
CA LEU A 8 12.93 9.11 13.39
C LEU A 8 13.74 8.03 14.13
N GLY A 9 13.21 6.82 14.23
CA GLY A 9 13.90 5.74 14.93
C GLY A 9 15.10 5.18 14.16
N LEU A 10 14.91 4.80 12.89
CA LEU A 10 15.93 4.08 12.12
C LEU A 10 17.07 4.98 11.61
N ILE A 11 16.79 6.26 11.30
CA ILE A 11 17.80 7.17 10.71
C ILE A 11 18.38 8.12 11.75
N TYR A 12 17.53 8.63 12.64
CA TYR A 12 17.95 9.64 13.63
C TYR A 12 18.20 9.07 15.03
N ASP A 13 18.10 7.75 15.19
CA ASP A 13 18.24 7.05 16.49
C ASP A 13 17.37 7.66 17.60
N HIS A 14 16.22 8.25 17.22
CA HIS A 14 15.33 8.88 18.17
C HIS A 14 14.47 7.83 18.90
N PRO A 15 14.26 7.95 20.23
CA PRO A 15 13.44 7.02 21.01
C PRO A 15 11.97 7.07 20.55
N THR A 16 11.59 6.10 19.72
CA THR A 16 10.23 5.99 19.16
C THR A 16 9.91 4.54 18.80
N ILE A 17 8.66 4.26 18.44
CA ILE A 17 8.20 2.97 17.91
C ILE A 17 7.49 3.19 16.59
N ALA A 18 7.97 2.53 15.54
CA ALA A 18 7.29 2.46 14.25
C ALA A 18 6.18 1.39 14.30
N VAL A 19 4.94 1.81 14.58
CA VAL A 19 3.81 0.90 14.80
C VAL A 19 3.23 0.43 13.45
N ASP A 20 3.82 -0.64 12.90
CA ASP A 20 3.31 -1.36 11.72
C ASP A 20 2.34 -2.49 12.12
N GLY A 21 1.89 -3.28 11.14
CA GLY A 21 1.04 -4.45 11.39
C GLY A 21 1.73 -5.57 12.20
N ASN A 22 3.06 -5.68 12.14
CA ASN A 22 3.82 -6.65 12.91
C ASN A 22 3.88 -6.22 14.37
N VAL A 23 4.23 -4.97 14.61
CA VAL A 23 4.30 -4.37 15.95
C VAL A 23 2.93 -4.40 16.63
N LYS A 24 1.85 -4.00 15.91
CA LYS A 24 0.47 -4.10 16.44
C LYS A 24 0.15 -5.51 16.91
N ARG A 25 0.47 -6.51 16.12
CA ARG A 25 0.23 -7.91 16.45
C ARG A 25 1.02 -8.38 17.68
N VAL A 26 2.29 -7.96 17.80
CA VAL A 26 3.11 -8.30 18.97
C VAL A 26 2.47 -7.77 20.25
N PHE A 27 2.13 -6.49 20.29
CA PHE A 27 1.48 -5.88 21.46
C PHE A 27 0.10 -6.48 21.73
N ALA A 28 -0.71 -6.70 20.70
CA ALA A 28 -2.04 -7.30 20.84
C ALA A 28 -1.96 -8.68 21.51
N ARG A 29 -0.99 -9.50 21.10
CA ARG A 29 -0.76 -10.82 21.71
C ARG A 29 -0.17 -10.71 23.09
N ASN A 30 0.86 -9.86 23.29
CA ASN A 30 1.47 -9.70 24.61
C ASN A 30 0.44 -9.29 25.66
N LEU A 31 -0.49 -8.38 25.31
CA LEU A 31 -1.56 -7.92 26.17
C LEU A 31 -2.82 -8.79 26.13
N ASN A 32 -2.93 -9.73 25.21
CA ASN A 32 -4.13 -10.52 24.87
C ASN A 32 -5.37 -9.63 24.64
N LYS A 33 -5.18 -8.52 23.89
CA LYS A 33 -6.22 -7.54 23.54
C LYS A 33 -6.35 -7.42 22.02
N LYS A 34 -7.56 -7.12 21.53
CA LYS A 34 -7.75 -6.79 20.09
C LYS A 34 -7.00 -5.51 19.75
N GLU A 35 -6.42 -5.43 18.54
CA GLU A 35 -5.63 -4.28 18.08
C GLU A 35 -6.39 -2.96 18.19
N GLU A 36 -7.70 -2.97 17.85
CA GLU A 36 -8.57 -1.79 17.91
C GLU A 36 -8.83 -1.27 19.34
N LYS A 37 -8.51 -2.08 20.36
CA LYS A 37 -8.66 -1.72 21.79
C LYS A 37 -7.34 -1.25 22.41
N ILE A 38 -6.27 -1.11 21.64
CA ILE A 38 -4.96 -0.67 22.09
C ILE A 38 -4.72 0.73 21.59
N ASP A 39 -4.61 1.65 22.51
CA ASP A 39 -4.14 3.00 22.22
C ASP A 39 -2.59 2.96 22.19
N PHE A 40 -2.04 2.86 20.99
CA PHE A 40 -0.60 2.76 20.80
C PHE A 40 0.12 4.06 21.11
N GLU A 41 -0.51 5.21 20.93
CA GLU A 41 0.09 6.53 21.23
C GLU A 41 0.29 6.66 22.74
N ASN A 42 -0.75 6.43 23.51
CA ASN A 42 -0.66 6.43 24.97
C ASN A 42 0.27 5.33 25.52
N LEU A 43 0.26 4.14 24.91
CA LEU A 43 1.15 3.06 25.33
C LEU A 43 2.63 3.44 25.14
N ILE A 44 2.97 4.13 24.07
CA ILE A 44 4.32 4.64 23.80
C ILE A 44 4.65 5.75 24.79
N LEU A 45 3.78 6.72 24.97
CA LEU A 45 3.99 7.87 25.86
C LEU A 45 4.19 7.44 27.32
N LEU A 46 3.32 6.58 27.84
CA LEU A 46 3.36 6.13 29.23
C LEU A 46 4.55 5.23 29.55
N ASN A 47 5.04 4.48 28.55
CA ASN A 47 6.14 3.54 28.75
C ASN A 47 7.46 4.03 28.17
N ASN A 48 7.55 5.27 27.71
CA ASN A 48 8.72 5.81 27.02
C ASN A 48 10.02 5.60 27.82
N LYS A 49 10.03 5.91 29.12
CA LYS A 49 11.20 5.74 29.98
C LYS A 49 11.63 4.28 30.17
N ASN A 50 10.68 3.34 30.11
CA ASN A 50 10.97 1.91 30.32
C ASN A 50 11.27 1.17 29.01
N LEU A 51 10.67 1.60 27.88
CA LEU A 51 10.87 1.00 26.57
C LEU A 51 12.17 1.48 25.90
N PHE A 52 12.57 2.74 26.16
CA PHE A 52 13.73 3.37 25.54
C PHE A 52 14.90 3.60 26.50
N ASN A 53 15.08 2.72 27.46
CA ASN A 53 16.27 2.71 28.34
C ASN A 53 17.47 2.08 27.62
N THR A 54 17.74 2.57 26.41
CA THR A 54 18.83 2.10 25.54
C THR A 54 19.38 3.27 24.72
N ASN A 55 20.67 3.22 24.44
CA ASN A 55 21.35 4.13 23.51
C ASN A 55 21.36 3.57 22.07
N ARG A 56 20.51 2.57 21.77
CA ARG A 56 20.44 1.87 20.50
C ARG A 56 18.98 1.84 20.02
N ASN A 57 18.38 3.02 19.84
CA ASN A 57 16.95 3.12 19.50
C ASN A 57 16.66 2.58 18.10
N ALA A 58 17.56 2.81 17.14
CA ALA A 58 17.43 2.29 15.78
C ALA A 58 17.34 0.76 15.78
N ASP A 59 18.24 0.10 16.50
CA ASP A 59 18.23 -1.35 16.63
C ASP A 59 16.96 -1.87 17.32
N PHE A 60 16.45 -1.12 18.31
CA PHE A 60 15.22 -1.49 19.00
C PHE A 60 14.00 -1.43 18.06
N VAL A 61 13.91 -0.36 17.25
CA VAL A 61 12.82 -0.21 16.27
C VAL A 61 12.87 -1.33 15.23
N GLU A 62 14.06 -1.62 14.69
CA GLU A 62 14.26 -2.70 13.72
C GLU A 62 13.93 -4.06 14.32
N ALA A 63 14.51 -4.36 15.49
CA ALA A 63 14.30 -5.62 16.19
C ALA A 63 12.82 -5.87 16.50
N LEU A 64 12.06 -4.84 16.89
CA LEU A 64 10.63 -4.98 17.19
C LEU A 64 9.80 -5.32 15.94
N MET A 65 10.13 -4.71 14.79
CA MET A 65 9.48 -5.03 13.50
C MET A 65 9.83 -6.45 13.05
N GLU A 66 11.12 -6.82 13.10
CA GLU A 66 11.60 -8.15 12.74
C GLU A 66 11.08 -9.23 13.68
N PHE A 67 11.02 -8.96 14.97
CA PHE A 67 10.43 -9.88 15.94
C PHE A 67 9.00 -10.25 15.57
N GLY A 68 8.20 -9.28 15.14
CA GLY A 68 6.86 -9.54 14.62
C GLY A 68 6.86 -10.33 13.32
N ALA A 69 7.82 -10.11 12.42
CA ALA A 69 7.91 -10.80 11.15
C ALA A 69 8.43 -12.24 11.28
N LEU A 70 9.45 -12.46 12.12
CA LEU A 70 10.20 -13.70 12.18
C LEU A 70 9.73 -14.65 13.30
N ILE A 71 9.39 -14.13 14.48
CA ILE A 71 9.04 -14.90 15.67
C ILE A 71 7.53 -14.89 15.92
N CYS A 72 6.95 -13.69 16.15
CA CYS A 72 5.52 -13.55 16.42
C CYS A 72 4.69 -13.51 15.13
N LYS A 73 4.87 -14.51 14.27
CA LYS A 73 4.24 -14.62 12.93
C LYS A 73 2.70 -14.55 13.00
N PRO A 74 2.03 -14.08 11.93
CA PRO A 74 0.56 -14.07 11.87
C PRO A 74 -0.04 -15.47 12.09
N LYS A 75 0.52 -16.45 11.40
CA LYS A 75 0.18 -17.87 11.56
C LYS A 75 1.36 -18.59 12.19
N ASN A 76 1.07 -19.54 13.09
CA ASN A 76 2.06 -20.39 13.75
C ASN A 76 3.25 -19.61 14.34
N PRO A 77 3.02 -18.73 15.33
CA PRO A 77 4.10 -18.01 15.99
C PRO A 77 5.05 -18.98 16.71
N ILE A 78 6.36 -18.69 16.69
CA ILE A 78 7.39 -19.53 17.30
C ILE A 78 7.51 -19.16 18.77
N CYS A 79 6.50 -19.53 19.57
CA CYS A 79 6.44 -19.15 20.98
C CYS A 79 7.53 -19.80 21.85
N SER A 80 8.07 -20.94 21.46
CA SER A 80 9.18 -21.62 22.16
C SER A 80 10.49 -20.82 22.09
N ALA A 81 10.74 -20.10 20.98
CA ALA A 81 11.91 -19.24 20.80
C ALA A 81 11.62 -17.77 21.15
N CYS A 82 10.44 -17.46 21.69
CA CYS A 82 10.02 -16.09 21.96
C CYS A 82 10.55 -15.60 23.31
N CYS A 83 11.34 -14.52 23.31
CA CYS A 83 11.84 -13.90 24.54
C CYS A 83 10.74 -13.33 25.45
N LEU A 84 9.54 -13.04 24.88
CA LEU A 84 8.40 -12.53 25.63
C LEU A 84 7.46 -13.63 26.14
N ASN A 85 7.76 -14.93 25.95
CA ASN A 85 6.82 -16.01 26.27
C ASN A 85 6.40 -16.03 27.74
N ARG A 86 7.34 -15.69 28.66
CA ARG A 86 7.08 -15.65 30.12
C ARG A 86 6.11 -14.55 30.54
N SER A 87 6.03 -13.44 29.80
CA SER A 87 5.13 -12.30 30.09
C SER A 87 3.91 -12.26 29.17
N CYS A 88 3.92 -13.02 28.08
CA CYS A 88 2.91 -12.95 27.03
C CYS A 88 1.57 -13.51 27.51
N LYS A 89 0.57 -12.63 27.68
CA LYS A 89 -0.77 -13.00 28.12
C LYS A 89 -1.51 -13.91 27.11
N TYR A 90 -1.27 -13.71 25.79
CA TYR A 90 -1.81 -14.59 24.75
C TYR A 90 -1.27 -16.03 24.88
N PHE A 91 0.02 -16.19 25.16
CA PHE A 91 0.64 -17.51 25.31
C PHE A 91 0.11 -18.25 26.53
N LYS A 92 -0.07 -17.54 27.64
CA LYS A 92 -0.55 -18.10 28.93
C LYS A 92 -2.06 -18.30 29.00
N SER A 93 -2.83 -17.61 28.15
CA SER A 93 -4.29 -17.64 28.19
C SER A 93 -4.87 -18.89 27.52
N SER A 94 -5.88 -19.49 28.14
CA SER A 94 -6.73 -20.50 27.52
C SER A 94 -7.62 -19.89 26.42
N TYR A 95 -8.05 -18.64 26.58
CA TYR A 95 -8.78 -17.88 25.56
C TYR A 95 -7.83 -16.99 24.78
N LYS A 96 -7.70 -17.27 23.49
CA LYS A 96 -6.79 -16.53 22.59
C LYS A 96 -7.57 -15.61 21.67
N ILE A 97 -7.16 -14.35 21.62
CA ILE A 97 -7.71 -13.41 20.65
C ILE A 97 -7.30 -13.81 19.22
N ILE A 98 -8.18 -13.57 18.26
CA ILE A 98 -7.87 -13.71 16.84
C ILE A 98 -7.26 -12.38 16.36
N THR A 99 -5.97 -12.38 16.04
CA THR A 99 -5.23 -11.18 15.60
C THR A 99 -5.25 -10.98 14.08
N THR A 100 -5.88 -11.89 13.34
CA THR A 100 -5.93 -11.82 11.88
C THR A 100 -7.24 -11.21 11.42
N ASN A 101 -7.34 -9.90 11.36
CA ASN A 101 -8.38 -9.26 10.58
C ASN A 101 -8.03 -9.45 9.09
N LYS A 102 -8.68 -10.40 8.43
CA LYS A 102 -8.69 -10.44 6.97
C LYS A 102 -9.35 -9.16 6.50
N LYS A 103 -8.55 -8.18 6.06
CA LYS A 103 -9.11 -7.00 5.38
C LYS A 103 -9.99 -7.51 4.24
N LYS A 104 -11.27 -7.15 4.24
CA LYS A 104 -12.18 -7.50 3.14
C LYS A 104 -11.57 -7.00 1.85
N VAL A 105 -11.30 -7.91 0.93
CA VAL A 105 -10.84 -7.57 -0.41
C VAL A 105 -12.01 -6.91 -1.15
N LYS A 106 -11.80 -5.69 -1.64
CA LYS A 106 -12.78 -5.01 -2.49
C LYS A 106 -12.40 -5.24 -3.95
N GLU A 107 -13.33 -5.73 -4.74
CA GLU A 107 -13.18 -5.79 -6.20
C GLU A 107 -13.77 -4.53 -6.84
N MET A 108 -13.03 -3.97 -7.76
CA MET A 108 -13.43 -2.76 -8.49
C MET A 108 -13.14 -2.94 -9.98
N ASN A 109 -14.08 -2.49 -10.81
CA ASN A 109 -13.99 -2.59 -12.26
C ASN A 109 -13.77 -1.19 -12.85
N TYR A 110 -12.75 -1.05 -13.69
CA TYR A 110 -12.39 0.21 -14.33
C TYR A 110 -12.15 0.06 -15.82
N ASP A 111 -12.62 1.04 -16.57
CA ASP A 111 -12.24 1.27 -17.96
C ASP A 111 -11.21 2.39 -18.00
N ILE A 112 -10.08 2.13 -18.64
CA ILE A 112 -8.97 3.07 -18.81
C ILE A 112 -8.84 3.44 -20.28
N PHE A 113 -8.84 4.75 -20.56
CA PHE A 113 -8.83 5.31 -21.89
C PHE A 113 -7.51 6.03 -22.17
N CYS A 114 -6.72 5.48 -23.08
CA CYS A 114 -5.37 5.96 -23.41
C CYS A 114 -5.39 6.73 -24.74
N TYR A 115 -5.25 8.05 -24.69
CA TYR A 115 -4.90 8.82 -25.88
C TYR A 115 -3.43 8.58 -26.21
N LEU A 116 -3.15 8.19 -27.44
CA LEU A 116 -1.82 7.91 -27.96
C LEU A 116 -1.55 8.76 -29.20
N ASN A 117 -0.29 9.06 -29.48
CA ASN A 117 0.10 9.72 -30.73
C ASN A 117 1.25 9.00 -31.43
N LYS A 118 1.54 9.38 -32.67
CA LYS A 118 2.61 8.79 -33.51
C LYS A 118 4.03 9.00 -32.94
N LYS A 119 4.21 9.95 -31.99
CA LYS A 119 5.48 10.21 -31.29
C LYS A 119 5.72 9.28 -30.11
N LYS A 120 4.95 8.17 -29.99
CA LYS A 120 5.01 7.21 -28.89
C LYS A 120 4.77 7.87 -27.51
N GLN A 121 3.80 8.78 -27.46
CA GLN A 121 3.38 9.46 -26.24
C GLN A 121 1.98 9.03 -25.84
N ILE A 122 1.72 9.08 -24.54
CA ILE A 122 0.43 8.87 -23.91
C ILE A 122 0.00 10.13 -23.15
N ALA A 123 -1.27 10.47 -23.20
CA ALA A 123 -1.81 11.59 -22.45
C ALA A 123 -2.19 11.18 -21.03
N LEU A 124 -1.70 11.93 -20.05
CA LEU A 124 -1.98 11.74 -18.62
C LEU A 124 -2.50 13.04 -18.00
N THR A 125 -3.26 12.90 -16.91
CA THR A 125 -3.74 14.00 -16.08
C THR A 125 -3.58 13.70 -14.60
N LYS A 126 -3.37 14.73 -13.78
CA LYS A 126 -3.47 14.66 -12.31
C LYS A 126 -4.91 14.81 -11.81
N GLU A 127 -5.80 15.29 -12.65
CA GLU A 127 -7.23 15.46 -12.35
C GLU A 127 -7.97 14.12 -12.48
N ASN A 128 -7.72 13.20 -11.55
CA ASN A 128 -8.43 11.94 -11.49
C ASN A 128 -9.29 11.83 -10.23
N LYS A 129 -10.41 11.11 -10.34
CA LYS A 129 -11.37 10.91 -9.25
C LYS A 129 -11.13 9.61 -8.46
N ILE A 130 -9.94 9.01 -8.59
CA ILE A 130 -9.62 7.74 -7.97
C ILE A 130 -8.94 7.97 -6.63
N SER A 131 -9.57 7.56 -5.55
CA SER A 131 -9.12 7.85 -4.18
C SER A 131 -7.73 7.28 -3.84
N PHE A 132 -7.37 6.10 -4.39
CA PHE A 132 -6.11 5.43 -4.07
C PHE A 132 -4.90 5.91 -4.91
N LEU A 133 -5.12 6.72 -5.95
CA LEU A 133 -4.08 7.34 -6.80
C LEU A 133 -4.37 8.82 -7.05
N LYS A 134 -4.95 9.49 -6.07
CA LYS A 134 -5.26 10.92 -6.16
C LYS A 134 -3.99 11.73 -6.41
N ASN A 135 -4.07 12.71 -7.31
CA ASN A 135 -2.98 13.62 -7.68
C ASN A 135 -1.80 12.97 -8.44
N PHE A 136 -1.90 11.73 -8.84
CA PHE A 136 -0.90 11.11 -9.71
C PHE A 136 -1.26 11.24 -11.18
N ASN A 137 -0.23 11.25 -12.05
CA ASN A 137 -0.38 11.26 -13.50
C ASN A 137 -0.95 9.93 -14.00
N LEU A 138 -2.21 9.93 -14.41
CA LEU A 138 -2.95 8.76 -14.89
C LEU A 138 -3.63 9.05 -16.24
N PRO A 139 -3.85 8.03 -17.09
CA PRO A 139 -4.79 8.12 -18.21
C PRO A 139 -6.22 8.40 -17.71
N ALA A 140 -7.16 8.68 -18.61
CA ALA A 140 -8.55 8.79 -18.25
C ALA A 140 -9.08 7.46 -17.68
N ILE A 141 -9.63 7.49 -16.48
CA ILE A 141 -10.16 6.30 -15.79
C ILE A 141 -11.61 6.55 -15.41
N LYS A 142 -12.48 5.62 -15.79
CA LYS A 142 -13.90 5.62 -15.42
C LYS A 142 -14.25 4.32 -14.70
N LYS A 143 -15.16 4.37 -13.73
CA LYS A 143 -15.81 3.14 -13.25
C LYS A 143 -16.60 2.56 -14.40
N MET A 144 -16.51 1.26 -14.60
CA MET A 144 -17.23 0.55 -15.65
C MET A 144 -18.72 0.87 -15.54
N LYS A 145 -19.25 1.55 -16.55
CA LYS A 145 -20.68 1.76 -16.81
C LYS A 145 -20.98 1.12 -18.14
N ASN A 146 -22.22 0.74 -18.38
CA ASN A 146 -22.65 0.03 -19.58
C ASN A 146 -22.01 0.55 -20.89
N ILE A 147 -21.73 -0.37 -21.78
CA ILE A 147 -20.86 -0.32 -22.98
C ILE A 147 -21.23 0.76 -24.04
N SER A 148 -22.32 1.51 -23.88
CA SER A 148 -22.85 2.40 -24.92
C SER A 148 -22.02 3.64 -25.29
N ASP A 149 -21.10 4.08 -24.41
CA ASP A 149 -20.37 5.35 -24.59
C ASP A 149 -19.02 5.25 -25.32
N ASN A 150 -18.61 4.06 -25.77
CA ASN A 150 -17.24 3.80 -26.22
C ASN A 150 -17.06 3.75 -27.76
N LYS A 151 -18.02 4.26 -28.56
CA LYS A 151 -18.00 4.12 -30.02
C LYS A 151 -16.74 4.55 -30.77
N ASN A 152 -15.90 5.40 -30.15
CA ASN A 152 -14.67 5.93 -30.76
C ASN A 152 -13.36 5.37 -30.15
N TRP A 153 -13.44 4.35 -29.28
CA TRP A 153 -12.29 3.76 -28.59
C TRP A 153 -12.09 2.31 -29.01
N LYS A 154 -10.85 1.95 -29.29
CA LYS A 154 -10.48 0.58 -29.60
C LYS A 154 -10.14 -0.15 -28.31
N PHE A 155 -10.74 -1.32 -28.08
CA PHE A 155 -10.39 -2.19 -26.98
C PHE A 155 -9.00 -2.79 -27.23
N LEU A 156 -8.11 -2.72 -26.25
CA LEU A 156 -6.79 -3.34 -26.31
C LEU A 156 -6.80 -4.70 -25.62
N LYS A 157 -7.09 -4.70 -24.32
CA LYS A 157 -7.17 -5.92 -23.51
C LYS A 157 -7.73 -5.67 -22.12
N GLY A 158 -8.19 -6.76 -21.47
CA GLY A 158 -8.48 -6.79 -20.06
C GLY A 158 -7.31 -7.40 -19.25
N TYR A 159 -7.09 -6.92 -18.05
CA TYR A 159 -6.16 -7.52 -17.10
C TYR A 159 -6.55 -7.24 -15.65
N LYS A 160 -5.99 -8.02 -14.73
CA LYS A 160 -6.20 -7.85 -13.29
C LYS A 160 -4.97 -7.22 -12.66
N ASN A 161 -5.20 -6.33 -11.71
CA ASN A 161 -4.16 -5.73 -10.89
C ASN A 161 -4.61 -5.72 -9.43
N SER A 162 -3.70 -5.49 -8.50
CA SER A 162 -4.03 -5.34 -7.08
C SER A 162 -3.22 -4.23 -6.46
N ILE A 163 -3.87 -3.42 -5.62
CA ILE A 163 -3.24 -2.36 -4.83
C ILE A 163 -3.76 -2.51 -3.40
N SER A 164 -2.88 -2.92 -2.48
CA SER A 164 -3.27 -3.22 -1.10
C SER A 164 -4.41 -4.26 -1.05
N ASN A 165 -5.56 -3.92 -0.48
CA ASN A 165 -6.75 -4.77 -0.39
C ASN A 165 -7.76 -4.58 -1.54
N LEU A 166 -7.37 -3.84 -2.58
CA LEU A 166 -8.19 -3.63 -3.77
C LEU A 166 -7.75 -4.59 -4.88
N LYS A 167 -8.68 -5.38 -5.40
CA LYS A 167 -8.53 -6.13 -6.65
C LYS A 167 -9.19 -5.32 -7.76
N LEU A 168 -8.43 -5.03 -8.79
CA LEU A 168 -8.83 -4.19 -9.90
C LEU A 168 -8.98 -5.05 -11.15
N ASN A 169 -10.18 -5.09 -11.72
CA ASN A 169 -10.43 -5.62 -13.06
C ASN A 169 -10.39 -4.42 -14.00
N ILE A 170 -9.49 -4.42 -14.96
CA ILE A 170 -9.18 -3.28 -15.80
C ILE A 170 -9.39 -3.65 -17.25
N ASN A 171 -10.19 -2.86 -17.97
CA ASN A 171 -10.27 -2.86 -19.42
C ASN A 171 -9.47 -1.68 -19.97
N LEU A 172 -8.54 -1.94 -20.87
CA LEU A 172 -7.77 -0.92 -21.56
C LEU A 172 -8.36 -0.62 -22.92
N TYR A 173 -8.60 0.66 -23.17
CA TYR A 173 -9.00 1.19 -24.46
C TYR A 173 -7.99 2.22 -24.93
N TYR A 174 -7.83 2.36 -26.24
CA TYR A 174 -6.93 3.33 -26.82
C TYR A 174 -7.55 4.06 -28.01
N LYS A 175 -7.01 5.24 -28.29
CA LYS A 175 -7.34 6.04 -29.47
C LYS A 175 -6.10 6.83 -29.89
N PHE A 176 -5.73 6.76 -31.15
CA PHE A 176 -4.72 7.66 -31.71
C PHE A 176 -5.32 9.03 -31.96
N SER A 177 -4.74 10.07 -31.38
CA SER A 177 -5.20 11.45 -31.52
C SER A 177 -4.02 12.41 -31.30
N ASN A 178 -3.98 13.50 -32.06
CA ASN A 178 -3.08 14.62 -31.79
C ASN A 178 -3.73 15.67 -30.89
N LYS A 179 -5.05 15.60 -30.68
CA LYS A 179 -5.81 16.50 -29.81
C LYS A 179 -6.20 15.76 -28.54
N ILE A 180 -5.97 16.37 -27.41
CA ILE A 180 -6.33 15.88 -26.07
C ILE A 180 -7.06 16.98 -25.30
N PRO A 181 -7.86 16.65 -24.27
CA PRO A 181 -8.45 17.64 -23.38
C PRO A 181 -7.37 18.53 -22.73
N SER A 182 -7.71 19.77 -22.42
CA SER A 182 -6.77 20.78 -21.89
C SER A 182 -6.10 20.40 -20.58
N THR A 183 -6.72 19.52 -19.78
CA THR A 183 -6.21 19.05 -18.50
C THR A 183 -5.18 17.91 -18.63
N TYR A 184 -4.87 17.46 -19.85
CA TYR A 184 -3.94 16.38 -20.11
C TYR A 184 -2.64 16.91 -20.69
N ASN A 185 -1.54 16.24 -20.32
CA ASN A 185 -0.22 16.47 -20.88
C ASN A 185 0.33 15.20 -21.54
N TRP A 186 1.18 15.37 -22.55
CA TRP A 186 1.82 14.27 -23.25
C TRP A 186 3.05 13.78 -22.51
N TYR A 187 3.14 12.47 -22.30
CA TYR A 187 4.29 11.78 -21.67
C TYR A 187 4.84 10.73 -22.60
N LEU A 188 6.16 10.64 -22.69
CA LEU A 188 6.83 9.58 -23.44
C LEU A 188 6.57 8.23 -22.79
N LEU A 189 6.36 7.17 -23.59
CA LEU A 189 6.20 5.80 -23.04
C LEU A 189 7.51 5.26 -22.45
N LYS A 190 8.67 5.85 -22.80
CA LYS A 190 9.98 5.55 -22.25
C LYS A 190 10.68 6.85 -21.83
N ASN A 191 11.62 6.74 -20.87
CA ASN A 191 12.49 7.85 -20.44
C ASN A 191 11.74 9.10 -19.92
N ASN A 192 10.78 8.90 -19.03
CA ASN A 192 10.14 10.02 -18.34
C ASN A 192 11.06 10.56 -17.24
N LYS A 193 11.25 11.89 -17.21
CA LYS A 193 11.96 12.60 -16.13
C LYS A 193 11.09 12.73 -14.86
N GLU A 194 9.78 12.71 -15.00
CA GLU A 194 8.84 12.81 -13.89
C GLU A 194 8.54 11.44 -13.25
N PHE A 195 8.17 11.48 -11.98
CA PHE A 195 7.71 10.28 -11.27
C PHE A 195 6.40 9.76 -11.87
N ILE A 196 6.45 8.52 -12.33
CA ILE A 196 5.29 7.78 -12.84
C ILE A 196 4.99 6.60 -11.91
N PRO A 197 3.78 6.50 -11.35
CA PRO A 197 3.40 5.39 -10.48
C PRO A 197 3.53 4.03 -11.18
N SER A 198 3.82 2.98 -10.41
CA SER A 198 3.94 1.60 -10.93
C SER A 198 2.67 1.15 -11.68
N PHE A 199 1.51 1.58 -11.22
CA PHE A 199 0.23 1.35 -11.90
C PHE A 199 0.23 1.93 -13.33
N THR A 200 0.66 3.18 -13.50
CA THR A 200 0.75 3.85 -14.80
C THR A 200 1.84 3.23 -15.66
N LYS A 201 2.99 2.84 -15.07
CA LYS A 201 4.05 2.12 -15.79
C LYS A 201 3.57 0.79 -16.39
N GLN A 202 2.71 0.07 -15.67
CA GLN A 202 2.09 -1.14 -16.22
C GLN A 202 1.21 -0.84 -17.44
N ILE A 203 0.43 0.26 -17.41
CA ILE A 203 -0.36 0.70 -18.56
C ILE A 203 0.57 1.02 -19.74
N PHE A 204 1.68 1.75 -19.49
CA PHE A 204 2.69 2.05 -20.53
C PHE A 204 3.20 0.77 -21.21
N LYS A 205 3.55 -0.25 -20.41
CA LYS A 205 3.99 -1.54 -20.94
C LYS A 205 2.94 -2.18 -21.86
N GLN A 206 1.65 -2.07 -21.51
CA GLN A 206 0.58 -2.65 -22.32
C GLN A 206 0.38 -1.89 -23.63
N VAL A 207 0.35 -0.55 -23.59
CA VAL A 207 0.11 0.26 -24.82
C VAL A 207 1.36 0.36 -25.70
N SER A 208 2.57 0.09 -25.19
CA SER A 208 3.80 0.04 -25.98
C SER A 208 3.80 -1.06 -27.04
N THR A 209 2.94 -2.07 -26.92
CA THR A 209 2.77 -3.13 -27.92
C THR A 209 2.09 -2.66 -29.19
N LEU A 210 1.56 -1.42 -29.22
CA LEU A 210 0.90 -0.83 -30.38
C LEU A 210 1.86 -0.07 -31.30
N PHE A 211 3.14 0.00 -30.96
CA PHE A 211 4.22 0.70 -31.67
C PHE A 211 5.38 -0.25 -32.00
#